data_d6d4c6151ea65161f1a8a3374f0209c2
#
_entry.id   d6d4c6151ea65161f1a8a3374f0209c2
#
_cell.length_a   1.000
_cell.length_b   1.000
_cell.length_c   1.000
_cell.angle_alpha   90.00
_cell.angle_beta   90.00
_cell.angle_gamma   90.00
#
_symmetry.space_group_name_H-M   'P 1'
#
loop_
_entity.id
_entity.type
_entity.pdbx_description
1 polymer ?
#
loop_
_entity_poly.entity_id
_entity_poly.type
_entity_poly.pdbx_seq_one_letter_code
_entity_poly.pdbx_strand_id
1 'polypeptide(L)'
;MIELKGKPVADDIKERAIKRVEELRSQGIIPKIATIRVGDDPGDIAYEHGICSRAEEMGIDIKQKVFAGNISQERLLAKIAAYNEDQDIHGVLIFRPLPKQFDDKTICKALDFRKDVDGITTGSMAGVFTGSGEGFPPCTAEACIRMLDYYGYDLTGKKVTVFGRSLVIGKPVTVMALDRNATVTICHSRTTPEVLREAGKNADVLITAVGRANFLTRDLTGEDQIILDVGINDDGAGGICGDVDPQAASAAAAASPVPGGVGSVTTAVLMEHVVTAAARSALQEK
;
A
#
# COMPACT_ATOMS: atom_id res chain seq x y z
N MET A 1 8.53 6.06 24.09
CA MET A 1 8.13 5.65 22.74
C MET A 1 7.03 6.57 22.20
N ILE A 2 7.21 7.11 21.00
CA ILE A 2 6.19 7.86 20.27
C ILE A 2 5.34 6.87 19.46
N GLU A 3 4.02 6.96 19.57
CA GLU A 3 3.12 6.12 18.78
C GLU A 3 2.84 6.78 17.42
N LEU A 4 3.25 6.13 16.32
CA LEU A 4 3.06 6.61 14.95
C LEU A 4 1.69 6.18 14.44
N LYS A 5 0.63 6.90 14.83
CA LYS A 5 -0.75 6.59 14.43
C LYS A 5 -0.97 6.91 12.95
N GLY A 6 -1.62 6.01 12.22
CA GLY A 6 -1.97 6.21 10.82
C GLY A 6 -3.10 7.20 10.60
N LYS A 7 -4.03 7.34 11.57
CA LYS A 7 -5.20 8.21 11.40
C LYS A 7 -4.86 9.67 11.07
N PRO A 8 -3.95 10.38 11.78
CA PRO A 8 -3.60 11.77 11.42
C PRO A 8 -3.03 11.89 10.01
N VAL A 9 -2.22 10.90 9.58
CA VAL A 9 -1.64 10.84 8.23
C VAL A 9 -2.73 10.65 7.17
N ALA A 10 -3.67 9.72 7.42
CA ALA A 10 -4.80 9.48 6.54
C ALA A 10 -5.74 10.69 6.43
N ASP A 11 -5.96 11.41 7.53
CA ASP A 11 -6.79 12.62 7.56
C ASP A 11 -6.12 13.75 6.74
N ASP A 12 -4.81 13.95 6.85
CA ASP A 12 -4.05 14.93 6.05
C ASP A 12 -4.12 14.63 4.54
N ILE A 13 -3.91 13.35 4.16
CA ILE A 13 -4.05 12.91 2.77
C ILE A 13 -5.48 13.16 2.27
N LYS A 14 -6.49 12.81 3.07
CA LYS A 14 -7.90 13.02 2.76
C LYS A 14 -8.23 14.49 2.51
N GLU A 15 -7.79 15.37 3.39
CA GLU A 15 -8.06 16.82 3.24
C GLU A 15 -7.48 17.39 1.95
N ARG A 16 -6.24 17.00 1.60
CA ARG A 16 -5.60 17.42 0.34
C ARG A 16 -6.33 16.85 -0.89
N ALA A 17 -6.72 15.59 -0.83
CA ALA A 17 -7.40 14.93 -1.92
C ALA A 17 -8.81 15.50 -2.15
N ILE A 18 -9.57 15.83 -1.10
CA ILE A 18 -10.90 16.49 -1.22
C ILE A 18 -10.78 17.82 -1.97
N LYS A 19 -9.82 18.68 -1.60
CA LYS A 19 -9.60 19.96 -2.32
C LYS A 19 -9.33 19.72 -3.80
N ARG A 20 -8.54 18.70 -4.12
CA ARG A 20 -8.24 18.35 -5.51
C ARG A 20 -9.46 17.78 -6.25
N VAL A 21 -10.32 17.02 -5.57
CA VAL A 21 -11.61 16.55 -6.13
C VAL A 21 -12.51 17.72 -6.47
N GLU A 22 -12.62 18.73 -5.60
CA GLU A 22 -13.42 19.94 -5.85
C GLU A 22 -12.91 20.70 -7.07
N GLU A 23 -11.59 20.86 -7.21
CA GLU A 23 -10.97 21.47 -8.39
C GLU A 23 -11.29 20.71 -9.69
N LEU A 24 -11.17 19.36 -9.67
CA LEU A 24 -11.49 18.54 -10.83
C LEU A 24 -12.98 18.59 -11.19
N ARG A 25 -13.86 18.54 -10.20
CA ARG A 25 -15.31 18.66 -10.40
C ARG A 25 -15.69 20.00 -11.01
N SER A 26 -15.01 21.09 -10.64
CA SER A 26 -15.24 22.43 -11.25
C SER A 26 -14.84 22.45 -12.73
N GLN A 27 -14.00 21.52 -13.17
CA GLN A 27 -13.60 21.31 -14.57
C GLN A 27 -14.46 20.26 -15.30
N GLY A 28 -15.50 19.72 -14.63
CA GLY A 28 -16.37 18.67 -15.19
C GLY A 28 -15.83 17.26 -15.04
N ILE A 29 -14.73 17.06 -14.30
CA ILE A 29 -14.08 15.76 -14.11
C ILE A 29 -14.47 15.21 -12.76
N ILE A 30 -15.09 14.01 -12.76
CA ILE A 30 -15.48 13.32 -11.53
C ILE A 30 -14.55 12.12 -11.33
N PRO A 31 -13.59 12.18 -10.38
CA PRO A 31 -12.74 11.04 -10.11
C PRO A 31 -13.55 9.77 -9.83
N LYS A 32 -13.22 8.65 -10.47
CA LYS A 32 -13.96 7.40 -10.37
C LYS A 32 -13.02 6.20 -10.27
N ILE A 33 -13.27 5.35 -9.28
CA ILE A 33 -12.60 4.07 -9.11
C ILE A 33 -13.53 2.93 -9.51
N ALA A 34 -13.01 1.94 -10.21
CA ALA A 34 -13.68 0.66 -10.39
C ALA A 34 -13.05 -0.41 -9.50
N THR A 35 -13.87 -1.19 -8.80
CA THR A 35 -13.39 -2.36 -8.04
C THR A 35 -13.78 -3.65 -8.76
N ILE A 36 -12.91 -4.65 -8.69
CA ILE A 36 -13.16 -6.02 -9.17
C ILE A 36 -12.89 -6.99 -8.03
N ARG A 37 -13.94 -7.68 -7.57
CA ARG A 37 -13.86 -8.74 -6.57
C ARG A 37 -14.37 -10.05 -7.15
N VAL A 38 -13.67 -11.16 -6.86
CA VAL A 38 -14.03 -12.50 -7.29
C VAL A 38 -14.27 -13.37 -6.06
N GLY A 39 -15.50 -13.84 -5.89
CA GLY A 39 -15.92 -14.59 -4.71
C GLY A 39 -16.51 -13.71 -3.62
N ASP A 40 -16.61 -14.29 -2.44
CA ASP A 40 -17.33 -13.77 -1.28
C ASP A 40 -16.51 -13.85 0.01
N ASP A 41 -15.19 -13.71 -0.11
CA ASP A 41 -14.30 -13.65 1.07
C ASP A 41 -14.72 -12.51 2.01
N PRO A 42 -14.98 -12.79 3.31
CA PRO A 42 -15.44 -11.78 4.25
C PRO A 42 -14.46 -10.62 4.44
N GLY A 43 -13.15 -10.88 4.35
CA GLY A 43 -12.11 -9.85 4.46
C GLY A 43 -12.16 -8.89 3.27
N ASP A 44 -12.29 -9.42 2.05
CA ASP A 44 -12.45 -8.61 0.84
C ASP A 44 -13.74 -7.77 0.88
N ILE A 45 -14.85 -8.35 1.37
CA ILE A 45 -16.13 -7.64 1.52
C ILE A 45 -15.97 -6.48 2.52
N ALA A 46 -15.37 -6.73 3.67
CA ALA A 46 -15.16 -5.70 4.68
C ALA A 46 -14.24 -4.58 4.16
N TYR A 47 -13.18 -4.94 3.44
CA TYR A 47 -12.27 -3.98 2.83
C TYR A 47 -12.95 -3.16 1.72
N GLU A 48 -13.78 -3.80 0.87
CA GLU A 48 -14.56 -3.11 -0.16
C GLU A 48 -15.54 -2.10 0.45
N HIS A 49 -16.23 -2.44 1.55
CA HIS A 49 -17.07 -1.49 2.28
C HIS A 49 -16.28 -0.28 2.80
N GLY A 50 -15.09 -0.51 3.33
CA GLY A 50 -14.20 0.58 3.77
C GLY A 50 -13.77 1.49 2.62
N ILE A 51 -13.50 0.94 1.45
CA ILE A 51 -13.18 1.67 0.23
C ILE A 51 -14.39 2.51 -0.22
N CYS A 52 -15.59 1.93 -0.25
CA CYS A 52 -16.81 2.63 -0.64
C CYS A 52 -17.09 3.83 0.26
N SER A 53 -17.03 3.63 1.59
CA SER A 53 -17.23 4.70 2.57
C SER A 53 -16.20 5.83 2.38
N ARG A 54 -14.93 5.47 2.16
CA ARG A 54 -13.86 6.46 1.95
C ARG A 54 -14.02 7.22 0.64
N ALA A 55 -14.42 6.54 -0.44
CA ALA A 55 -14.68 7.16 -1.74
C ALA A 55 -15.85 8.16 -1.64
N GLU A 56 -16.95 7.77 -0.99
CA GLU A 56 -18.10 8.64 -0.75
C GLU A 56 -17.72 9.89 0.05
N GLU A 57 -17.00 9.72 1.18
CA GLU A 57 -16.51 10.81 2.00
C GLU A 57 -15.63 11.81 1.23
N MET A 58 -14.91 11.35 0.22
CA MET A 58 -13.99 12.15 -0.58
C MET A 58 -14.60 12.65 -1.89
N GLY A 59 -15.86 12.33 -2.17
CA GLY A 59 -16.55 12.73 -3.41
C GLY A 59 -16.00 12.02 -4.65
N ILE A 60 -15.49 10.80 -4.51
CA ILE A 60 -15.00 9.94 -5.58
C ILE A 60 -16.09 8.94 -5.95
N ASP A 61 -16.45 8.86 -7.21
CA ASP A 61 -17.43 7.88 -7.68
C ASP A 61 -16.83 6.46 -7.64
N ILE A 62 -17.69 5.46 -7.37
CA ILE A 62 -17.25 4.08 -7.31
C ILE A 62 -18.13 3.19 -8.21
N LYS A 63 -17.48 2.29 -8.96
CA LYS A 63 -18.13 1.29 -9.81
C LYS A 63 -17.70 -0.10 -9.39
N GLN A 64 -18.55 -0.78 -8.64
CA GLN A 64 -18.25 -2.11 -8.13
C GLN A 64 -18.58 -3.20 -9.16
N LYS A 65 -17.71 -4.19 -9.28
CA LYS A 65 -17.93 -5.42 -10.04
C LYS A 65 -17.56 -6.64 -9.21
N VAL A 66 -18.59 -7.37 -8.82
CA VAL A 66 -18.44 -8.66 -8.14
C VAL A 66 -18.68 -9.79 -9.15
N PHE A 67 -17.78 -10.76 -9.12
CA PHE A 67 -17.91 -12.00 -9.88
C PHE A 67 -18.07 -13.19 -8.94
N ALA A 68 -18.79 -14.19 -9.37
CA ALA A 68 -18.81 -15.49 -8.68
C ALA A 68 -17.43 -16.13 -8.69
N GLY A 69 -17.08 -16.88 -7.64
CA GLY A 69 -15.74 -17.47 -7.48
C GLY A 69 -15.31 -18.43 -8.60
N ASN A 70 -16.28 -18.93 -9.40
CA ASN A 70 -16.06 -19.90 -10.47
C ASN A 70 -16.05 -19.28 -11.89
N ILE A 71 -15.94 -17.96 -12.03
CA ILE A 71 -15.84 -17.36 -13.37
C ILE A 71 -14.55 -17.79 -14.07
N SER A 72 -14.56 -17.72 -15.41
CA SER A 72 -13.37 -17.98 -16.20
C SER A 72 -12.42 -16.77 -16.20
N GLN A 73 -11.14 -17.04 -16.40
CA GLN A 73 -10.12 -15.98 -16.53
C GLN A 73 -10.39 -15.05 -17.70
N GLU A 74 -10.92 -15.57 -18.82
CA GLU A 74 -11.27 -14.78 -20.01
C GLU A 74 -12.34 -13.73 -19.69
N ARG A 75 -13.33 -14.06 -18.85
CA ARG A 75 -14.36 -13.10 -18.42
C ARG A 75 -13.79 -11.99 -17.55
N LEU A 76 -12.83 -12.34 -16.67
CA LEU A 76 -12.14 -11.36 -15.84
C LEU A 76 -11.28 -10.44 -16.71
N LEU A 77 -10.49 -11.00 -17.63
CA LEU A 77 -9.66 -10.25 -18.58
C LEU A 77 -10.48 -9.33 -19.47
N ALA A 78 -11.62 -9.80 -19.98
CA ALA A 78 -12.54 -8.97 -20.77
C ALA A 78 -13.09 -7.78 -19.97
N LYS A 79 -13.34 -7.96 -18.65
CA LYS A 79 -13.78 -6.86 -17.80
C LYS A 79 -12.66 -5.85 -17.54
N ILE A 80 -11.43 -6.32 -17.33
CA ILE A 80 -10.25 -5.45 -17.17
C ILE A 80 -10.04 -4.63 -18.44
N ALA A 81 -10.09 -5.27 -19.62
CA ALA A 81 -9.96 -4.58 -20.90
C ALA A 81 -11.05 -3.48 -21.07
N ALA A 82 -12.30 -3.81 -20.75
CA ALA A 82 -13.39 -2.82 -20.79
C ALA A 82 -13.16 -1.64 -19.82
N TYR A 83 -12.53 -1.87 -18.68
CA TYR A 83 -12.20 -0.79 -17.74
C TYR A 83 -10.96 0.02 -18.17
N ASN A 84 -10.01 -0.60 -18.87
CA ASN A 84 -8.90 0.12 -19.48
C ASN A 84 -9.39 1.13 -20.53
N GLU A 85 -10.41 0.77 -21.33
CA GLU A 85 -10.96 1.60 -22.41
C GLU A 85 -11.99 2.65 -21.92
N ASP A 86 -12.61 2.44 -20.76
CA ASP A 86 -13.64 3.33 -20.20
C ASP A 86 -12.99 4.62 -19.67
N GLN A 87 -13.18 5.75 -20.40
CA GLN A 87 -12.57 7.04 -20.06
C GLN A 87 -13.12 7.64 -18.75
N ASP A 88 -14.31 7.21 -18.31
CA ASP A 88 -14.88 7.65 -17.04
C ASP A 88 -14.23 6.96 -15.83
N ILE A 89 -13.47 5.87 -16.04
CA ILE A 89 -12.79 5.14 -14.97
C ILE A 89 -11.32 5.58 -14.92
N HIS A 90 -10.93 6.20 -13.82
CA HIS A 90 -9.59 6.72 -13.60
C HIS A 90 -8.69 5.75 -12.85
N GLY A 91 -9.25 4.91 -11.98
CA GLY A 91 -8.53 3.89 -11.23
C GLY A 91 -9.24 2.55 -11.22
N VAL A 92 -8.48 1.46 -11.18
CA VAL A 92 -9.00 0.10 -11.06
C VAL A 92 -8.31 -0.61 -9.91
N LEU A 93 -9.10 -1.15 -8.98
CA LEU A 93 -8.63 -2.00 -7.90
C LEU A 93 -9.10 -3.43 -8.15
N ILE A 94 -8.18 -4.37 -8.18
CA ILE A 94 -8.46 -5.81 -8.25
C ILE A 94 -8.16 -6.42 -6.88
N PHE A 95 -9.17 -6.97 -6.21
CA PHE A 95 -8.99 -7.63 -4.92
C PHE A 95 -8.13 -8.88 -5.06
N ARG A 96 -7.13 -9.02 -4.20
CA ARG A 96 -6.13 -10.09 -4.22
C ARG A 96 -5.86 -10.59 -2.80
N PRO A 97 -5.55 -11.88 -2.61
CA PRO A 97 -5.23 -12.86 -3.66
C PRO A 97 -6.45 -13.36 -4.44
N LEU A 98 -6.29 -13.53 -5.75
CA LEU A 98 -7.33 -14.14 -6.57
C LEU A 98 -7.45 -15.65 -6.28
N PRO A 99 -8.63 -16.27 -6.52
CA PRO A 99 -8.77 -17.72 -6.45
C PRO A 99 -7.75 -18.47 -7.32
N LYS A 100 -7.34 -19.67 -6.88
CA LYS A 100 -6.19 -20.42 -7.43
C LYS A 100 -6.28 -20.74 -8.94
N GLN A 101 -7.46 -20.71 -9.54
CA GLN A 101 -7.64 -20.96 -10.97
C GLN A 101 -7.17 -19.81 -11.87
N PHE A 102 -6.87 -18.63 -11.30
CA PHE A 102 -6.40 -17.48 -12.06
C PHE A 102 -4.87 -17.43 -12.09
N ASP A 103 -4.33 -17.08 -13.26
CA ASP A 103 -2.92 -16.67 -13.36
C ASP A 103 -2.79 -15.18 -13.00
N ASP A 104 -2.40 -14.93 -11.76
CA ASP A 104 -2.23 -13.59 -11.20
C ASP A 104 -1.33 -12.70 -12.05
N LYS A 105 -0.27 -13.27 -12.65
CA LYS A 105 0.65 -12.51 -13.50
C LYS A 105 -0.01 -12.02 -14.79
N THR A 106 -0.82 -12.87 -15.41
CA THR A 106 -1.58 -12.51 -16.62
C THR A 106 -2.62 -11.44 -16.29
N ILE A 107 -3.30 -11.56 -15.14
CA ILE A 107 -4.28 -10.56 -14.68
C ILE A 107 -3.61 -9.21 -14.42
N CYS A 108 -2.52 -9.17 -13.64
CA CYS A 108 -1.79 -7.94 -13.38
C CYS A 108 -1.26 -7.28 -14.68
N LYS A 109 -0.81 -8.09 -15.66
CA LYS A 109 -0.31 -7.59 -16.94
C LYS A 109 -1.42 -6.99 -17.82
N ALA A 110 -2.66 -7.43 -17.67
CA ALA A 110 -3.78 -6.97 -18.48
C ALA A 110 -4.29 -5.58 -18.07
N LEU A 111 -4.03 -5.15 -16.84
CA LEU A 111 -4.43 -3.82 -16.37
C LEU A 111 -3.49 -2.75 -16.94
N ASP A 112 -4.09 -1.65 -17.44
CA ASP A 112 -3.32 -0.47 -17.84
C ASP A 112 -2.69 0.17 -16.58
N PHE A 113 -1.35 0.32 -16.59
CA PHE A 113 -0.62 0.88 -15.46
C PHE A 113 -1.02 2.31 -15.11
N ARG A 114 -1.60 3.06 -16.04
CA ARG A 114 -2.12 4.43 -15.81
C ARG A 114 -3.37 4.43 -14.92
N LYS A 115 -4.09 3.30 -14.88
CA LYS A 115 -5.28 3.06 -14.04
C LYS A 115 -5.02 2.13 -12.86
N ASP A 116 -3.78 1.65 -12.73
CA ASP A 116 -3.34 0.75 -11.67
C ASP A 116 -3.07 1.52 -10.38
N VAL A 117 -4.13 1.94 -9.71
CA VAL A 117 -4.04 2.78 -8.50
C VAL A 117 -3.56 2.03 -7.25
N ASP A 118 -3.39 0.70 -7.33
CA ASP A 118 -2.83 -0.12 -6.24
C ASP A 118 -1.39 -0.60 -6.51
N GLY A 119 -0.82 -0.25 -7.69
CA GLY A 119 0.58 -0.49 -8.02
C GLY A 119 0.93 -1.97 -8.22
N ILE A 120 0.01 -2.76 -8.77
CA ILE A 120 0.19 -4.22 -8.96
C ILE A 120 0.84 -4.59 -10.30
N THR A 121 0.85 -3.68 -11.28
CA THR A 121 1.34 -3.94 -12.64
C THR A 121 2.86 -3.81 -12.74
N THR A 122 3.43 -4.46 -13.76
CA THR A 122 4.86 -4.28 -14.09
C THR A 122 5.17 -2.83 -14.49
N GLY A 123 4.23 -2.13 -15.14
CA GLY A 123 4.39 -0.72 -15.51
C GLY A 123 4.53 0.18 -14.29
N SER A 124 3.63 0.05 -13.32
CA SER A 124 3.71 0.77 -12.04
C SER A 124 5.01 0.46 -11.29
N MET A 125 5.42 -0.82 -11.25
CA MET A 125 6.68 -1.21 -10.61
C MET A 125 7.91 -0.64 -11.33
N ALA A 126 7.88 -0.54 -12.67
CA ALA A 126 8.94 0.11 -13.43
C ALA A 126 9.03 1.60 -13.09
N GLY A 127 7.89 2.28 -12.95
CA GLY A 127 7.82 3.67 -12.51
C GLY A 127 8.45 3.89 -11.13
N VAL A 128 8.15 3.00 -10.17
CA VAL A 128 8.79 3.03 -8.84
C VAL A 128 10.30 2.83 -8.96
N PHE A 129 10.75 1.84 -9.74
CA PHE A 129 12.17 1.51 -9.86
C PHE A 129 13.00 2.60 -10.54
N THR A 130 12.42 3.32 -11.50
CA THR A 130 13.10 4.36 -12.28
C THR A 130 12.92 5.76 -11.71
N GLY A 131 12.02 5.95 -10.74
CA GLY A 131 11.66 7.28 -10.24
C GLY A 131 10.95 8.14 -11.29
N SER A 132 10.41 7.56 -12.39
CA SER A 132 9.79 8.32 -13.49
C SER A 132 8.46 8.97 -13.11
N GLY A 133 7.83 8.51 -12.04
CA GLY A 133 6.48 8.94 -11.65
C GLY A 133 5.37 8.36 -12.53
N GLU A 134 5.69 7.45 -13.45
CA GLU A 134 4.70 6.71 -14.24
C GLU A 134 4.01 5.63 -13.38
N GLY A 135 2.72 5.40 -13.64
CA GLY A 135 1.91 4.51 -12.82
C GLY A 135 1.77 5.00 -11.37
N PHE A 136 1.63 4.08 -10.45
CA PHE A 136 1.50 4.36 -9.02
C PHE A 136 2.28 3.32 -8.20
N PRO A 137 2.94 3.72 -7.11
CA PRO A 137 3.55 2.76 -6.21
C PRO A 137 2.48 1.93 -5.49
N PRO A 138 2.80 0.71 -5.02
CA PRO A 138 1.90 -0.05 -4.17
C PRO A 138 1.50 0.77 -2.94
N CYS A 139 0.18 0.87 -2.71
CA CYS A 139 -0.39 1.76 -1.70
C CYS A 139 0.20 1.55 -0.30
N THR A 140 0.45 0.30 0.10
CA THR A 140 1.00 0.01 1.42
C THR A 140 2.48 0.41 1.54
N ALA A 141 3.27 0.26 0.46
CA ALA A 141 4.65 0.72 0.45
C ALA A 141 4.72 2.26 0.53
N GLU A 142 3.86 2.94 -0.21
CA GLU A 142 3.77 4.40 -0.14
C GLU A 142 3.27 4.87 1.22
N ALA A 143 2.32 4.18 1.84
CA ALA A 143 1.84 4.51 3.18
C ALA A 143 2.97 4.54 4.22
N CYS A 144 3.96 3.62 4.12
CA CYS A 144 5.14 3.65 4.99
C CYS A 144 5.93 4.96 4.83
N ILE A 145 6.17 5.37 3.61
CA ILE A 145 6.91 6.60 3.31
C ILE A 145 6.11 7.83 3.75
N ARG A 146 4.80 7.87 3.48
CA ARG A 146 3.92 8.97 3.93
C ARG A 146 3.89 9.12 5.45
N MET A 147 3.93 8.01 6.18
CA MET A 147 4.03 8.06 7.64
C MET A 147 5.35 8.67 8.09
N LEU A 148 6.49 8.25 7.53
CA LEU A 148 7.79 8.83 7.87
C LEU A 148 7.83 10.33 7.57
N ASP A 149 7.35 10.75 6.39
CA ASP A 149 7.29 12.16 6.00
C ASP A 149 6.43 12.99 6.96
N TYR A 150 5.22 12.52 7.26
CA TYR A 150 4.29 13.23 8.14
C TYR A 150 4.85 13.46 9.55
N TYR A 151 5.56 12.45 10.09
CA TYR A 151 6.20 12.54 11.40
C TYR A 151 7.58 13.20 11.37
N GLY A 152 8.01 13.70 10.21
CA GLY A 152 9.26 14.48 10.07
C GLY A 152 10.53 13.64 10.12
N TYR A 153 10.47 12.35 9.79
CA TYR A 153 11.65 11.48 9.74
C TYR A 153 12.34 11.56 8.39
N ASP A 154 13.40 12.37 8.30
CA ASP A 154 14.27 12.43 7.13
C ASP A 154 15.14 11.17 7.04
N LEU A 155 15.07 10.50 5.88
CA LEU A 155 15.83 9.28 5.61
C LEU A 155 17.23 9.53 5.05
N THR A 156 17.61 10.78 4.78
CA THR A 156 18.92 11.13 4.21
C THR A 156 20.05 10.63 5.11
N GLY A 157 20.89 9.74 4.57
CA GLY A 157 22.02 9.13 5.29
C GLY A 157 21.62 8.09 6.34
N LYS A 158 20.33 7.78 6.50
CA LYS A 158 19.84 6.79 7.47
C LYS A 158 19.99 5.37 6.96
N LYS A 159 20.17 4.43 7.89
CA LYS A 159 20.15 2.99 7.63
C LYS A 159 18.71 2.48 7.80
N VAL A 160 18.12 2.01 6.71
CA VAL A 160 16.78 1.42 6.71
C VAL A 160 16.90 -0.08 6.51
N THR A 161 16.35 -0.87 7.43
CA THR A 161 16.24 -2.32 7.24
C THR A 161 14.80 -2.71 7.00
N VAL A 162 14.57 -3.37 5.86
CA VAL A 162 13.26 -3.89 5.45
C VAL A 162 13.24 -5.40 5.65
N PHE A 163 12.33 -5.90 6.48
CA PHE A 163 12.06 -7.32 6.64
C PHE A 163 10.88 -7.72 5.76
N GLY A 164 11.14 -8.46 4.70
CA GLY A 164 10.20 -8.86 3.67
C GLY A 164 10.65 -8.40 2.29
N ARG A 165 10.25 -9.16 1.23
CA ARG A 165 10.63 -8.86 -0.15
C ARG A 165 9.48 -9.06 -1.14
N SER A 166 8.24 -8.88 -0.69
CA SER A 166 7.07 -8.94 -1.57
C SER A 166 7.08 -7.80 -2.58
N LEU A 167 6.32 -7.96 -3.67
CA LEU A 167 6.09 -6.87 -4.63
C LEU A 167 5.10 -5.82 -4.10
N VAL A 168 4.35 -6.16 -3.06
CA VAL A 168 3.36 -5.24 -2.48
C VAL A 168 4.01 -4.25 -1.52
N ILE A 169 5.05 -4.67 -0.77
CA ILE A 169 5.64 -3.84 0.29
C ILE A 169 7.16 -3.84 0.21
N GLY A 170 7.80 -4.99 0.44
CA GLY A 170 9.23 -5.05 0.73
C GLY A 170 10.11 -4.46 -0.37
N LYS A 171 9.97 -4.91 -1.62
CA LYS A 171 10.76 -4.38 -2.72
C LYS A 171 10.43 -2.92 -3.04
N PRO A 172 9.15 -2.52 -3.22
CA PRO A 172 8.87 -1.12 -3.54
C PRO A 172 9.29 -0.16 -2.44
N VAL A 173 9.03 -0.44 -1.16
CA VAL A 173 9.45 0.46 -0.07
C VAL A 173 10.98 0.57 0.03
N THR A 174 11.73 -0.48 -0.33
CA THR A 174 13.19 -0.45 -0.41
C THR A 174 13.66 0.58 -1.44
N VAL A 175 13.08 0.56 -2.65
CA VAL A 175 13.43 1.53 -3.70
C VAL A 175 13.00 2.94 -3.29
N MET A 176 11.80 3.10 -2.76
CA MET A 176 11.29 4.41 -2.32
C MET A 176 12.12 5.02 -1.18
N ALA A 177 12.67 4.20 -0.27
CA ALA A 177 13.59 4.65 0.75
C ALA A 177 14.97 5.03 0.17
N LEU A 178 15.45 4.28 -0.84
CA LEU A 178 16.68 4.62 -1.58
C LEU A 178 16.55 5.98 -2.26
N ASP A 179 15.40 6.27 -2.90
CA ASP A 179 15.10 7.57 -3.53
C ASP A 179 15.05 8.73 -2.51
N ARG A 180 14.91 8.42 -1.21
CA ARG A 180 15.02 9.34 -0.08
C ARG A 180 16.44 9.40 0.52
N ASN A 181 17.46 8.97 -0.23
CA ASN A 181 18.88 8.95 0.16
C ASN A 181 19.19 8.07 1.38
N ALA A 182 18.38 7.03 1.65
CA ALA A 182 18.67 6.04 2.67
C ALA A 182 19.69 5.00 2.17
N THR A 183 20.44 4.41 3.10
CA THR A 183 21.16 3.15 2.87
C THR A 183 20.24 2.01 3.28
N VAL A 184 19.84 1.16 2.33
CA VAL A 184 18.80 0.16 2.58
C VAL A 184 19.34 -1.26 2.59
N THR A 185 18.98 -2.01 3.63
CA THR A 185 19.19 -3.46 3.73
C THR A 185 17.85 -4.17 3.65
N ILE A 186 17.72 -5.16 2.76
CA ILE A 186 16.52 -5.98 2.64
C ILE A 186 16.79 -7.40 3.13
N CYS A 187 16.01 -7.84 4.11
CA CYS A 187 16.09 -9.18 4.69
C CYS A 187 14.87 -10.01 4.30
N HIS A 188 15.05 -11.32 4.24
CA HIS A 188 13.99 -12.24 3.78
C HIS A 188 14.13 -13.63 4.41
N SER A 189 13.23 -14.54 4.09
CA SER A 189 13.16 -15.91 4.64
C SER A 189 14.40 -16.80 4.40
N ARG A 190 15.39 -16.33 3.63
CA ARG A 190 16.68 -17.02 3.40
C ARG A 190 17.86 -16.24 3.97
N THR A 191 17.63 -15.12 4.64
CA THR A 191 18.67 -14.39 5.39
C THR A 191 18.99 -15.18 6.66
N THR A 192 20.30 -15.34 6.97
CA THR A 192 20.68 -16.09 8.16
C THR A 192 20.35 -15.32 9.45
N PRO A 193 20.19 -16.00 10.59
CA PRO A 193 19.87 -15.34 11.86
C PRO A 193 20.89 -14.28 12.28
N GLU A 194 22.17 -14.50 11.99
CA GLU A 194 23.26 -13.59 12.31
C GLU A 194 23.10 -12.28 11.53
N VAL A 195 22.88 -12.38 10.21
CA VAL A 195 22.67 -11.21 9.32
C VAL A 195 21.36 -10.49 9.66
N LEU A 196 20.29 -11.22 10.04
CA LEU A 196 19.05 -10.60 10.51
C LEU A 196 19.28 -9.73 11.75
N ARG A 197 20.02 -10.25 12.75
CA ARG A 197 20.34 -9.49 13.97
C ARG A 197 21.22 -8.28 13.67
N GLU A 198 22.26 -8.46 12.87
CA GLU A 198 23.16 -7.37 12.49
C GLU A 198 22.41 -6.26 11.77
N ALA A 199 21.64 -6.61 10.73
CA ALA A 199 20.87 -5.65 9.95
C ALA A 199 19.80 -4.94 10.79
N GLY A 200 19.12 -5.67 11.68
CA GLY A 200 18.08 -5.11 12.54
C GLY A 200 18.66 -4.16 13.59
N LYS A 201 19.69 -4.57 14.32
CA LYS A 201 20.31 -3.76 15.39
C LYS A 201 21.00 -2.49 14.90
N ASN A 202 21.55 -2.51 13.70
CA ASN A 202 22.31 -1.39 13.15
C ASN A 202 21.47 -0.40 12.33
N ALA A 203 20.16 -0.63 12.21
CA ALA A 203 19.25 0.26 11.48
C ALA A 203 18.80 1.45 12.32
N ASP A 204 18.57 2.59 11.68
CA ASP A 204 17.84 3.73 12.25
C ASP A 204 16.32 3.53 12.13
N VAL A 205 15.88 2.93 11.01
CA VAL A 205 14.49 2.66 10.71
C VAL A 205 14.29 1.19 10.34
N LEU A 206 13.29 0.56 10.93
CA LEU A 206 12.88 -0.81 10.64
C LEU A 206 11.48 -0.81 10.00
N ILE A 207 11.33 -1.52 8.90
CA ILE A 207 10.02 -1.74 8.25
C ILE A 207 9.80 -3.25 8.20
N THR A 208 8.76 -3.75 8.89
CA THR A 208 8.45 -5.18 8.93
C THR A 208 7.22 -5.52 8.11
N ALA A 209 7.36 -6.47 7.19
CA ALA A 209 6.31 -6.95 6.30
C ALA A 209 6.52 -8.43 5.95
N VAL A 210 6.61 -9.28 6.97
CA VAL A 210 6.89 -10.72 6.84
C VAL A 210 5.63 -11.57 6.98
N GLY A 211 4.53 -11.03 7.53
CA GLY A 211 3.28 -11.75 7.78
C GLY A 211 3.43 -12.84 8.83
N ARG A 212 4.17 -12.56 9.91
CA ARG A 212 4.35 -13.44 11.06
C ARG A 212 4.23 -12.65 12.35
N ALA A 213 3.22 -12.98 13.14
CA ALA A 213 3.02 -12.36 14.45
C ALA A 213 4.31 -12.43 15.31
N ASN A 214 4.67 -11.30 15.92
CA ASN A 214 5.81 -11.16 16.82
C ASN A 214 7.16 -11.60 16.23
N PHE A 215 7.35 -11.44 14.92
CA PHE A 215 8.61 -11.77 14.24
C PHE A 215 9.76 -10.86 14.70
N LEU A 216 9.52 -9.55 14.78
CA LEU A 216 10.55 -8.58 15.18
C LEU A 216 10.62 -8.51 16.70
N THR A 217 11.47 -9.32 17.27
CA THR A 217 11.72 -9.41 18.72
C THR A 217 12.84 -8.48 19.17
N ARG A 218 13.01 -8.31 20.49
CA ARG A 218 14.03 -7.43 21.08
C ARG A 218 15.48 -7.80 20.69
N ASP A 219 15.75 -9.06 20.38
CA ASP A 219 17.09 -9.50 19.92
C ASP A 219 17.41 -9.09 18.48
N LEU A 220 16.40 -8.71 17.68
CA LEU A 220 16.54 -8.17 16.32
C LEU A 220 16.54 -6.64 16.28
N THR A 221 16.28 -5.93 17.39
CA THR A 221 16.20 -4.47 17.44
C THR A 221 17.39 -3.86 18.19
N GLY A 222 17.71 -2.60 17.86
CA GLY A 222 18.63 -1.74 18.60
C GLY A 222 17.90 -0.80 19.56
N GLU A 223 18.54 0.32 19.87
CA GLU A 223 17.97 1.42 20.66
C GLU A 223 17.60 2.59 19.75
N ASP A 224 16.68 3.44 20.22
CA ASP A 224 16.28 4.69 19.56
C ASP A 224 15.82 4.54 18.09
N GLN A 225 15.34 3.36 17.72
CA GLN A 225 14.88 3.06 16.36
C GLN A 225 13.47 3.52 16.11
N ILE A 226 13.18 3.78 14.84
CA ILE A 226 11.82 3.99 14.34
C ILE A 226 11.34 2.68 13.73
N ILE A 227 10.17 2.19 14.14
CA ILE A 227 9.64 0.92 13.68
C ILE A 227 8.29 1.14 12.97
N LEU A 228 8.20 0.77 11.70
CA LEU A 228 6.95 0.65 10.97
C LEU A 228 6.54 -0.81 10.85
N ASP A 229 5.46 -1.16 11.52
CA ASP A 229 4.84 -2.48 11.45
C ASP A 229 3.75 -2.51 10.37
N VAL A 230 3.96 -3.33 9.35
CA VAL A 230 3.03 -3.51 8.23
C VAL A 230 2.35 -4.88 8.30
N GLY A 231 2.73 -5.71 9.27
CA GLY A 231 2.15 -7.03 9.48
C GLY A 231 0.67 -6.96 9.85
N ILE A 232 -0.11 -7.87 9.31
CA ILE A 232 -1.50 -8.12 9.74
C ILE A 232 -1.63 -9.62 9.94
N ASN A 233 -1.73 -10.03 11.19
CA ASN A 233 -1.83 -11.42 11.59
C ASN A 233 -3.04 -11.59 12.53
N ASP A 234 -3.61 -12.80 12.58
CA ASP A 234 -4.59 -13.17 13.60
C ASP A 234 -3.89 -13.25 14.96
N ASP A 235 -4.47 -12.61 15.96
CA ASP A 235 -3.95 -12.63 17.34
C ASP A 235 -4.38 -13.87 18.16
N GLY A 236 -5.20 -14.74 17.55
CA GLY A 236 -5.76 -15.92 18.17
C GLY A 236 -6.92 -15.65 19.15
N ALA A 237 -7.31 -14.39 19.32
CA ALA A 237 -8.43 -13.95 20.18
C ALA A 237 -9.56 -13.28 19.38
N GLY A 238 -9.51 -13.35 18.06
CA GLY A 238 -10.47 -12.74 17.13
C GLY A 238 -10.17 -11.30 16.77
N GLY A 239 -8.96 -10.80 17.08
CA GLY A 239 -8.42 -9.53 16.70
C GLY A 239 -7.22 -9.68 15.73
N ILE A 240 -6.51 -8.59 15.51
CA ILE A 240 -5.30 -8.57 14.68
C ILE A 240 -4.10 -8.05 15.48
N CYS A 241 -2.92 -8.57 15.14
CA CYS A 241 -1.64 -8.08 15.64
C CYS A 241 -0.64 -7.89 14.49
N GLY A 242 0.44 -7.20 14.77
CA GLY A 242 1.51 -6.95 13.82
C GLY A 242 2.61 -8.03 13.78
N ASP A 243 3.63 -7.74 13.01
CA ASP A 243 4.86 -8.53 12.97
C ASP A 243 5.82 -8.17 14.13
N VAL A 244 5.59 -7.07 14.83
CA VAL A 244 6.47 -6.55 15.89
C VAL A 244 6.02 -7.05 17.26
N ASP A 245 6.96 -7.64 18.00
CA ASP A 245 6.74 -8.00 19.40
C ASP A 245 6.51 -6.75 20.27
N PRO A 246 5.53 -6.74 21.20
CA PRO A 246 5.25 -5.57 22.03
C PRO A 246 6.44 -5.06 22.83
N GLN A 247 7.36 -5.95 23.27
CA GLN A 247 8.55 -5.53 24.00
C GLN A 247 9.55 -4.82 23.07
N ALA A 248 9.66 -5.27 21.82
CA ALA A 248 10.48 -4.59 20.81
C ALA A 248 9.89 -3.21 20.47
N ALA A 249 8.58 -3.14 20.25
CA ALA A 249 7.89 -1.88 20.01
C ALA A 249 8.08 -0.88 21.15
N SER A 250 7.88 -1.30 22.40
CA SER A 250 7.97 -0.43 23.57
C SER A 250 9.38 0.14 23.83
N ALA A 251 10.43 -0.55 23.35
CA ALA A 251 11.81 -0.13 23.49
C ALA A 251 12.29 0.79 22.33
N ALA A 252 11.50 0.95 21.29
CA ALA A 252 11.81 1.86 20.19
C ALA A 252 11.59 3.33 20.57
N ALA A 253 12.25 4.26 19.88
CA ALA A 253 11.95 5.70 20.01
C ALA A 253 10.54 6.00 19.51
N ALA A 254 10.15 5.38 18.38
CA ALA A 254 8.81 5.49 17.81
C ALA A 254 8.39 4.19 17.12
N ALA A 255 7.11 3.83 17.20
CA ALA A 255 6.59 2.64 16.53
C ALA A 255 5.14 2.85 16.04
N SER A 256 4.80 2.28 14.88
CA SER A 256 3.42 2.24 14.42
C SER A 256 2.65 1.10 15.11
N PRO A 257 1.43 1.35 15.58
CA PRO A 257 0.60 0.30 16.17
C PRO A 257 -0.06 -0.58 15.10
N VAL A 258 -0.41 -1.80 15.48
CA VAL A 258 -1.33 -2.66 14.71
C VAL A 258 -2.41 -3.16 15.67
N PRO A 259 -3.68 -2.83 15.40
CA PRO A 259 -4.23 -1.96 14.35
C PRO A 259 -3.96 -0.46 14.57
N GLY A 260 -4.22 0.35 13.52
CA GLY A 260 -4.23 1.81 13.62
C GLY A 260 -2.96 2.52 13.13
N GLY A 261 -1.95 1.78 12.65
CA GLY A 261 -0.73 2.29 12.02
C GLY A 261 -0.83 2.37 10.49
N VAL A 262 0.14 1.78 9.79
CA VAL A 262 0.31 1.83 8.33
C VAL A 262 -0.96 1.43 7.56
N GLY A 263 -1.64 0.37 7.98
CA GLY A 263 -2.87 -0.10 7.33
C GLY A 263 -3.98 0.95 7.25
N SER A 264 -4.05 1.87 8.23
CA SER A 264 -5.03 2.97 8.22
C SER A 264 -4.74 4.01 7.13
N VAL A 265 -3.51 4.10 6.64
CA VAL A 265 -3.07 5.07 5.64
C VAL A 265 -3.27 4.54 4.22
N THR A 266 -3.17 3.22 4.03
CA THR A 266 -3.21 2.56 2.71
C THR A 266 -4.43 2.96 1.87
N THR A 267 -5.63 2.97 2.48
CA THR A 267 -6.86 3.32 1.75
C THR A 267 -6.90 4.81 1.38
N ALA A 268 -6.33 5.70 2.21
CA ALA A 268 -6.24 7.12 1.88
C ALA A 268 -5.29 7.36 0.69
N VAL A 269 -4.16 6.66 0.66
CA VAL A 269 -3.22 6.66 -0.48
C VAL A 269 -3.91 6.15 -1.74
N LEU A 270 -4.67 5.04 -1.66
CA LEU A 270 -5.43 4.52 -2.80
C LEU A 270 -6.37 5.59 -3.38
N MET A 271 -7.10 6.31 -2.55
CA MET A 271 -7.99 7.38 -3.00
C MET A 271 -7.22 8.57 -3.60
N GLU A 272 -6.09 8.96 -3.02
CA GLU A 272 -5.21 10.02 -3.58
C GLU A 272 -4.69 9.60 -4.97
N HIS A 273 -4.36 8.32 -5.18
CA HIS A 273 -3.99 7.79 -6.49
C HIS A 273 -5.12 7.93 -7.52
N VAL A 274 -6.37 7.61 -7.15
CA VAL A 274 -7.54 7.80 -8.03
C VAL A 274 -7.70 9.25 -8.45
N VAL A 275 -7.58 10.18 -7.51
CA VAL A 275 -7.65 11.63 -7.78
C VAL A 275 -6.51 12.08 -8.68
N THR A 276 -5.31 11.56 -8.46
CA THR A 276 -4.13 11.84 -9.29
C THR A 276 -4.29 11.26 -10.70
N ALA A 277 -4.84 10.05 -10.84
CA ALA A 277 -5.14 9.45 -12.13
C ALA A 277 -6.15 10.29 -12.92
N ALA A 278 -7.21 10.76 -12.27
CA ALA A 278 -8.19 11.66 -12.88
C ALA A 278 -7.58 13.00 -13.35
N ALA A 279 -6.66 13.54 -12.54
CA ALA A 279 -5.96 14.75 -12.93
C ALA A 279 -5.00 14.54 -14.13
N ARG A 280 -4.34 13.37 -14.19
CA ARG A 280 -3.44 13.02 -15.31
C ARG A 280 -4.21 12.80 -16.62
N SER A 281 -5.38 12.15 -16.58
CA SER A 281 -6.21 11.93 -17.78
C SER A 281 -6.66 13.24 -18.40
N ALA A 282 -7.06 14.21 -17.58
CA ALA A 282 -7.46 15.55 -18.02
C ALA A 282 -6.36 16.34 -18.75
N LEU A 283 -5.08 16.03 -18.48
CA LEU A 283 -3.94 16.68 -19.15
C LEU A 283 -3.60 16.04 -20.51
N GLN A 284 -4.04 14.80 -20.74
CA GLN A 284 -3.80 14.07 -21.99
C GLN A 284 -4.85 14.36 -23.07
N GLU A 285 -5.99 14.92 -22.68
CA GLU A 285 -7.09 15.32 -23.59
C GLU A 285 -6.94 16.75 -24.13
N LYS A 286 -5.95 17.50 -23.68
CA LYS A 286 -5.59 18.84 -24.15
C LYS A 286 -4.40 18.81 -25.11
#